data_ef85a3aa5e77d5847ef5342d032e5f70
#
_entry.id   ef85a3aa5e77d5847ef5342d032e5f70
#
_cell.length_a   1.000
_cell.length_b   1.000
_cell.length_c   1.000
_cell.angle_alpha   90.00
_cell.angle_beta   90.00
_cell.angle_gamma   90.00
#
_symmetry.space_group_name_H-M   'P 1'
#
loop_
_entity.id
_entity.type
_entity.pdbx_description
1 polymer ?
#
loop_
_entity_poly.entity_id
_entity_poly.type
_entity_poly.pdbx_seq_one_letter_code
_entity_poly.pdbx_strand_id
1 'polypeptide(L)'
;MIEYLEKQEGVKLVFDYFACTFPLKVQEDELELLIIEELVKYISCYMDFDLSEIIKDEFATGRFKYQYTVGNSITIRLAGPELLSGYKSCQIELRGQGCREFENRSSKTWIDLFNFFVIQLQGNPTRLDIAIDDYEGKHTNIQKIKETLDKGNYTTSFRIKEYTLIGSEKKGWSLQFGSHKSTQMLVIYDKLKEQLSKGNEVNQDFWTRYEMRFMKEKAYNVVLNIIEHDMTGLSNYIYGLLYAMLDLKKDNHYNENNISYAETID
;
A
#
# COMPACT_ATOMS: atom_id res chain seq x y z
N MET A 1 -1.70 -12.13 14.33
CA MET A 1 -1.61 -10.74 13.83
C MET A 1 -2.48 -10.53 12.58
N ILE A 2 -2.49 -11.43 11.65
CA ILE A 2 -3.49 -11.53 10.57
C ILE A 2 -4.91 -11.60 11.16
N GLU A 3 -5.10 -12.28 12.31
CA GLU A 3 -6.38 -12.39 13.03
C GLU A 3 -7.09 -11.07 13.39
N TYR A 4 -6.35 -9.96 13.54
CA TYR A 4 -6.97 -8.65 13.82
C TYR A 4 -7.62 -8.01 12.59
N LEU A 5 -7.19 -8.40 11.41
CA LEU A 5 -7.69 -7.88 10.13
C LEU A 5 -8.84 -8.73 9.55
N GLU A 6 -9.04 -9.93 10.09
CA GLU A 6 -10.00 -10.94 9.62
C GLU A 6 -11.37 -10.92 10.32
N LYS A 7 -11.68 -9.87 11.08
CA LYS A 7 -12.96 -9.84 11.84
C LYS A 7 -14.22 -9.70 11.00
N GLN A 8 -14.11 -9.45 9.70
CA GLN A 8 -15.25 -9.53 8.77
C GLN A 8 -15.03 -10.71 7.83
N GLU A 9 -15.88 -11.72 7.91
CA GLU A 9 -15.87 -12.83 6.98
C GLU A 9 -15.84 -12.32 5.53
N GLY A 10 -14.89 -12.84 4.73
CA GLY A 10 -14.77 -12.53 3.31
C GLY A 10 -14.09 -11.21 2.96
N VAL A 11 -13.60 -10.43 3.94
CA VAL A 11 -12.87 -9.18 3.69
C VAL A 11 -11.51 -9.21 4.35
N LYS A 12 -10.45 -8.84 3.63
CA LYS A 12 -9.06 -8.81 4.13
C LYS A 12 -8.41 -7.47 3.85
N LEU A 13 -7.79 -6.88 4.88
CA LEU A 13 -6.93 -5.70 4.74
C LEU A 13 -5.50 -6.16 4.47
N VAL A 14 -4.82 -5.50 3.52
CA VAL A 14 -3.51 -5.90 3.02
C VAL A 14 -2.63 -4.67 2.79
N PHE A 15 -1.41 -4.66 3.34
CA PHE A 15 -0.39 -3.72 2.90
C PHE A 15 0.26 -4.24 1.62
N ASP A 16 0.13 -3.51 0.52
CA ASP A 16 0.52 -4.00 -0.82
C ASP A 16 1.77 -3.28 -1.38
N TYR A 17 2.20 -2.21 -0.74
CA TYR A 17 3.45 -1.51 -1.05
C TYR A 17 3.89 -0.65 0.13
N PHE A 18 5.17 -0.68 0.43
CA PHE A 18 5.80 0.26 1.35
C PHE A 18 7.16 0.69 0.80
N ALA A 19 7.39 2.01 0.75
CA ALA A 19 8.72 2.56 0.49
C ALA A 19 9.01 3.69 1.48
N CYS A 20 10.22 3.66 2.05
CA CYS A 20 10.68 4.66 2.98
C CYS A 20 12.11 5.10 2.62
N THR A 21 12.33 6.41 2.61
CA THR A 21 13.66 6.99 2.44
C THR A 21 14.18 7.42 3.81
N PHE A 22 15.41 7.05 4.16
CA PHE A 22 16.04 7.37 5.45
C PHE A 22 17.48 7.83 5.26
N PRO A 23 18.04 8.61 6.21
CA PRO A 23 19.39 9.15 6.09
C PRO A 23 20.48 8.10 6.35
N LEU A 24 21.54 8.11 5.54
CA LEU A 24 22.81 7.45 5.82
C LEU A 24 23.75 8.48 6.42
N LYS A 25 24.05 8.33 7.71
CA LYS A 25 24.92 9.25 8.47
C LYS A 25 26.40 8.86 8.33
N VAL A 26 26.89 8.84 7.11
CA VAL A 26 28.27 8.46 6.78
C VAL A 26 28.84 9.46 5.78
N GLN A 27 30.09 9.84 5.96
CA GLN A 27 30.88 10.58 4.96
C GLN A 27 31.42 9.61 3.92
N GLU A 28 31.68 10.11 2.72
CA GLU A 28 32.32 9.32 1.65
C GLU A 28 33.80 9.13 2.03
N ASP A 29 34.14 7.95 2.55
CA ASP A 29 35.48 7.54 2.89
C ASP A 29 35.70 6.04 2.59
N GLU A 30 36.86 5.52 2.91
CA GLU A 30 37.21 4.10 2.71
C GLU A 30 36.35 3.14 3.51
N LEU A 31 35.62 3.60 4.54
CA LEU A 31 34.73 2.81 5.39
C LEU A 31 33.29 2.80 4.88
N GLU A 32 32.92 3.62 3.87
CA GLU A 32 31.55 3.72 3.37
C GLU A 32 30.95 2.36 3.04
N LEU A 33 31.66 1.53 2.30
CA LEU A 33 31.14 0.20 1.89
C LEU A 33 30.93 -0.71 3.09
N LEU A 34 31.83 -0.73 4.06
CA LEU A 34 31.70 -1.55 5.26
C LEU A 34 30.45 -1.15 6.06
N ILE A 35 30.24 0.15 6.24
CA ILE A 35 29.08 0.67 6.97
C ILE A 35 27.77 0.34 6.24
N ILE A 36 27.79 0.42 4.91
CA ILE A 36 26.63 0.04 4.07
C ILE A 36 26.30 -1.43 4.25
N GLU A 37 27.28 -2.32 4.19
CA GLU A 37 27.06 -3.75 4.35
C GLU A 37 26.54 -4.10 5.76
N GLU A 38 27.09 -3.48 6.80
CA GLU A 38 26.58 -3.65 8.16
C GLU A 38 25.15 -3.11 8.35
N LEU A 39 24.82 -1.98 7.71
CA LEU A 39 23.47 -1.45 7.73
C LEU A 39 22.46 -2.41 7.04
N VAL A 40 22.84 -2.96 5.89
CA VAL A 40 21.99 -3.95 5.19
C VAL A 40 21.77 -5.19 6.06
N LYS A 41 22.82 -5.73 6.68
CA LYS A 41 22.74 -6.85 7.62
C LYS A 41 21.83 -6.52 8.79
N TYR A 42 21.99 -5.35 9.39
CA TYR A 42 21.17 -4.89 10.50
C TYR A 42 19.67 -4.81 10.15
N ILE A 43 19.35 -4.21 9.01
CA ILE A 43 17.97 -4.11 8.51
C ILE A 43 17.40 -5.52 8.22
N SER A 44 18.18 -6.39 7.58
CA SER A 44 17.76 -7.76 7.25
C SER A 44 17.48 -8.58 8.51
N CYS A 45 18.40 -8.55 9.47
CA CYS A 45 18.22 -9.22 10.77
C CYS A 45 17.02 -8.68 11.55
N TYR A 46 16.76 -7.36 11.47
CA TYR A 46 15.58 -6.77 12.10
C TYR A 46 14.27 -7.34 11.55
N MET A 47 14.24 -7.64 10.26
CA MET A 47 13.09 -8.24 9.58
C MET A 47 13.07 -9.77 9.62
N ASP A 48 13.98 -10.41 10.41
CA ASP A 48 14.16 -11.86 10.55
C ASP A 48 14.56 -12.58 9.23
N PHE A 49 15.34 -11.91 8.37
CA PHE A 49 15.94 -12.53 7.20
C PHE A 49 17.36 -13.00 7.49
N ASP A 50 17.70 -14.19 6.98
CA ASP A 50 19.05 -14.73 7.11
C ASP A 50 20.07 -13.93 6.27
N LEU A 51 21.30 -13.82 6.77
CA LEU A 51 22.37 -13.10 6.06
C LEU A 51 22.72 -13.73 4.71
N SER A 52 22.50 -15.04 4.55
CA SER A 52 22.69 -15.77 3.28
C SER A 52 21.69 -15.39 2.20
N GLU A 53 20.60 -14.71 2.58
CA GLU A 53 19.54 -14.25 1.66
C GLU A 53 19.75 -12.79 1.19
N ILE A 54 20.88 -12.19 1.58
CA ILE A 54 21.26 -10.85 1.15
C ILE A 54 22.08 -10.95 -0.14
N ILE A 55 21.53 -10.45 -1.22
CA ILE A 55 22.20 -10.43 -2.53
C ILE A 55 22.54 -9.00 -2.88
N LYS A 56 23.82 -8.71 -3.12
CA LYS A 56 24.24 -7.43 -3.69
C LYS A 56 23.97 -7.45 -5.19
N ASP A 57 23.14 -6.53 -5.67
CA ASP A 57 22.81 -6.42 -7.08
C ASP A 57 23.99 -5.83 -7.87
N GLU A 58 24.14 -6.24 -9.11
CA GLU A 58 25.18 -5.75 -9.99
C GLU A 58 25.06 -4.24 -10.26
N PHE A 59 23.80 -3.77 -10.40
CA PHE A 59 23.48 -2.37 -10.65
C PHE A 59 22.40 -1.88 -9.70
N ALA A 60 22.57 -0.67 -9.19
CA ALA A 60 21.54 0.02 -8.43
C ALA A 60 20.60 0.79 -9.39
N THR A 61 19.32 0.81 -9.06
CA THR A 61 18.32 1.58 -9.82
C THR A 61 18.21 3.02 -9.29
N GLY A 62 17.83 3.94 -10.17
CA GLY A 62 17.71 5.35 -9.83
C GLY A 62 19.06 6.04 -9.67
N ARG A 63 19.19 6.88 -8.63
CA ARG A 63 20.41 7.64 -8.32
C ARG A 63 21.16 7.09 -7.11
N PHE A 64 21.00 5.78 -6.82
CA PHE A 64 21.68 5.11 -5.71
C PHE A 64 22.97 4.45 -6.21
N LYS A 65 24.00 4.40 -5.33
CA LYS A 65 25.30 3.79 -5.65
C LYS A 65 25.28 2.28 -5.45
N TYR A 66 24.52 1.80 -4.46
CA TYR A 66 24.43 0.39 -4.09
C TYR A 66 22.96 -0.04 -4.00
N GLN A 67 22.71 -1.30 -4.37
CA GLN A 67 21.42 -1.96 -4.20
C GLN A 67 21.63 -3.39 -3.71
N TYR A 68 20.75 -3.80 -2.82
CA TYR A 68 20.69 -5.16 -2.28
C TYR A 68 19.25 -5.66 -2.35
N THR A 69 19.13 -6.93 -2.69
CA THR A 69 17.87 -7.69 -2.56
C THR A 69 17.96 -8.56 -1.33
N VAL A 70 16.97 -8.48 -0.46
CA VAL A 70 16.81 -9.29 0.76
C VAL A 70 15.64 -10.23 0.55
N GLY A 71 15.88 -11.52 0.80
CA GLY A 71 14.94 -12.56 0.40
C GLY A 71 14.80 -12.58 -1.13
N ASN A 72 13.55 -12.58 -1.63
CA ASN A 72 13.28 -12.60 -3.08
C ASN A 72 12.79 -11.28 -3.67
N SER A 73 12.33 -10.35 -2.82
CA SER A 73 11.54 -9.20 -3.32
C SER A 73 11.61 -7.92 -2.48
N ILE A 74 12.42 -7.88 -1.44
CA ILE A 74 12.66 -6.67 -0.65
C ILE A 74 13.93 -6.00 -1.17
N THR A 75 13.84 -4.74 -1.53
CA THR A 75 14.97 -3.98 -2.10
C THR A 75 15.44 -2.91 -1.13
N ILE A 76 16.76 -2.86 -0.88
CA ILE A 76 17.43 -1.80 -0.11
C ILE A 76 18.41 -1.08 -1.05
N ARG A 77 18.25 0.23 -1.21
CA ARG A 77 19.12 1.09 -2.01
C ARG A 77 19.84 2.08 -1.10
N LEU A 78 21.13 2.28 -1.33
CA LEU A 78 22.00 3.05 -0.43
C LEU A 78 22.90 4.01 -1.19
N ALA A 79 23.40 5.01 -0.45
CA ALA A 79 24.24 6.07 -0.97
C ALA A 79 23.61 6.77 -2.18
N GLY A 80 22.35 7.16 -2.02
CA GLY A 80 21.58 7.96 -3.00
C GLY A 80 21.86 9.45 -2.89
N PRO A 81 21.01 10.29 -3.49
CA PRO A 81 21.12 11.74 -3.44
C PRO A 81 21.19 12.27 -2.02
N GLU A 82 21.91 13.37 -1.86
CA GLU A 82 22.00 14.06 -0.59
C GLU A 82 20.65 14.62 -0.15
N LEU A 83 20.36 14.45 1.13
CA LEU A 83 19.17 14.99 1.79
C LEU A 83 19.46 16.42 2.28
N LEU A 84 18.40 17.17 2.64
CA LEU A 84 18.55 18.50 3.24
C LEU A 84 19.39 18.51 4.53
N SER A 85 19.51 17.37 5.19
CA SER A 85 20.37 17.17 6.36
C SER A 85 21.87 17.06 6.04
N GLY A 86 22.26 17.04 4.77
CA GLY A 86 23.64 16.80 4.33
C GLY A 86 24.06 15.33 4.32
N TYR A 87 23.16 14.39 4.68
CA TYR A 87 23.41 12.95 4.64
C TYR A 87 22.97 12.35 3.32
N LYS A 88 23.61 11.25 2.89
CA LYS A 88 23.15 10.48 1.75
C LYS A 88 21.83 9.79 2.05
N SER A 89 20.97 9.66 1.05
CA SER A 89 19.71 8.94 1.20
C SER A 89 19.89 7.43 1.05
N CYS A 90 19.13 6.69 1.85
CA CYS A 90 18.87 5.27 1.65
C CYS A 90 17.39 5.06 1.42
N GLN A 91 17.01 3.95 0.80
CA GLN A 91 15.62 3.60 0.56
C GLN A 91 15.40 2.12 0.79
N ILE A 92 14.33 1.79 1.50
CA ILE A 92 13.76 0.44 1.48
C ILE A 92 12.50 0.44 0.62
N GLU A 93 12.27 -0.66 -0.08
CA GLU A 93 11.08 -0.88 -0.92
C GLU A 93 10.59 -2.32 -0.79
N LEU A 94 9.36 -2.48 -0.29
CA LEU A 94 8.60 -3.72 -0.25
C LEU A 94 7.45 -3.56 -1.25
N ARG A 95 7.47 -4.29 -2.35
CA ARG A 95 6.35 -4.40 -3.29
C ARG A 95 5.46 -5.55 -2.85
N GLY A 96 4.25 -5.68 -3.40
CA GLY A 96 3.27 -6.68 -2.99
C GLY A 96 3.84 -8.05 -2.57
N GLN A 97 4.73 -8.64 -3.37
CA GLN A 97 5.42 -9.89 -3.00
C GLN A 97 6.36 -9.69 -1.79
N GLY A 98 7.11 -8.59 -1.74
CA GLY A 98 7.97 -8.28 -0.59
C GLY A 98 7.16 -8.03 0.68
N CYS A 99 5.98 -7.43 0.56
CA CYS A 99 5.05 -7.30 1.69
C CYS A 99 4.59 -8.67 2.20
N ARG A 100 4.21 -9.59 1.29
CA ARG A 100 3.83 -10.98 1.66
C ARG A 100 5.00 -11.74 2.27
N GLU A 101 6.19 -11.58 1.72
CA GLU A 101 7.40 -12.22 2.21
C GLU A 101 7.72 -11.76 3.65
N PHE A 102 7.66 -10.46 3.92
CA PHE A 102 7.80 -9.91 5.26
C PHE A 102 6.74 -10.47 6.21
N GLU A 103 5.45 -10.41 5.86
CA GLU A 103 4.35 -10.89 6.69
C GLU A 103 4.42 -12.38 7.02
N ASN A 104 4.89 -13.21 6.08
CA ASN A 104 4.95 -14.65 6.25
C ASN A 104 6.19 -15.13 7.04
N ARG A 105 7.24 -14.33 7.08
CA ARG A 105 8.54 -14.75 7.63
C ARG A 105 8.93 -14.02 8.89
N SER A 106 8.63 -12.72 8.96
CA SER A 106 9.05 -11.90 10.09
C SER A 106 8.17 -12.11 11.32
N SER A 107 8.79 -12.14 12.48
CA SER A 107 8.10 -12.03 13.78
C SER A 107 7.61 -10.61 14.07
N LYS A 108 8.10 -9.63 13.28
CA LYS A 108 7.74 -8.22 13.42
C LYS A 108 6.41 -7.90 12.76
N THR A 109 5.73 -6.93 13.34
CA THR A 109 4.48 -6.38 12.81
C THR A 109 4.75 -5.25 11.83
N TRP A 110 3.74 -4.84 11.08
CA TRP A 110 3.82 -3.62 10.26
C TRP A 110 4.11 -2.37 11.11
N ILE A 111 3.57 -2.29 12.33
CA ILE A 111 3.86 -1.19 13.26
C ILE A 111 5.32 -1.22 13.69
N ASP A 112 5.87 -2.40 13.99
CA ASP A 112 7.30 -2.53 14.31
C ASP A 112 8.15 -2.03 13.14
N LEU A 113 7.80 -2.44 11.90
CA LEU A 113 8.51 -2.00 10.70
C LEU A 113 8.42 -0.49 10.49
N PHE A 114 7.23 0.10 10.67
CA PHE A 114 7.03 1.54 10.56
C PHE A 114 7.80 2.30 11.64
N ASN A 115 7.74 1.86 12.89
CA ASN A 115 8.50 2.45 13.99
C ASN A 115 10.01 2.38 13.72
N PHE A 116 10.51 1.25 13.22
CA PHE A 116 11.91 1.08 12.90
C PHE A 116 12.36 2.08 11.83
N PHE A 117 11.69 2.13 10.68
CA PHE A 117 12.11 3.02 9.60
C PHE A 117 11.80 4.49 9.87
N VAL A 118 10.66 4.83 10.47
CA VAL A 118 10.24 6.23 10.63
C VAL A 118 10.82 6.85 11.89
N ILE A 119 10.77 6.13 13.01
CA ILE A 119 11.18 6.69 14.30
C ILE A 119 12.68 6.43 14.54
N GLN A 120 13.14 5.17 14.46
CA GLN A 120 14.53 4.84 14.81
C GLN A 120 15.52 5.29 13.72
N LEU A 121 15.21 5.06 12.45
CA LEU A 121 16.04 5.48 11.33
C LEU A 121 15.74 6.89 10.82
N GLN A 122 14.78 7.61 11.43
CA GLN A 122 14.37 8.96 11.04
C GLN A 122 13.98 9.06 9.56
N GLY A 123 13.31 8.03 9.08
CA GLY A 123 12.92 7.91 7.69
C GLY A 123 11.62 8.65 7.35
N ASN A 124 11.44 8.86 6.06
CA ASN A 124 10.26 9.47 5.48
C ASN A 124 9.59 8.48 4.51
N PRO A 125 8.42 7.91 4.85
CA PRO A 125 7.63 7.10 3.94
C PRO A 125 7.31 7.88 2.66
N THR A 126 7.72 7.34 1.53
CA THR A 126 7.52 7.97 0.21
C THR A 126 6.33 7.39 -0.53
N ARG A 127 5.94 6.15 -0.20
CA ARG A 127 4.76 5.48 -0.73
C ARG A 127 4.26 4.41 0.24
N LEU A 128 2.94 4.36 0.39
CA LEU A 128 2.21 3.29 1.07
C LEU A 128 0.99 2.94 0.24
N ASP A 129 0.83 1.66 -0.15
CA ASP A 129 -0.38 1.16 -0.76
C ASP A 129 -1.07 0.22 0.24
N ILE A 130 -2.34 0.49 0.53
CA ILE A 130 -3.19 -0.32 1.39
C ILE A 130 -4.35 -0.82 0.55
N ALA A 131 -4.59 -2.11 0.57
CA ALA A 131 -5.67 -2.72 -0.17
C ALA A 131 -6.70 -3.35 0.77
N ILE A 132 -7.95 -3.30 0.37
CA ILE A 132 -9.06 -4.08 0.94
C ILE A 132 -9.48 -5.07 -0.13
N ASP A 133 -9.35 -6.35 0.18
CA ASP A 133 -9.78 -7.47 -0.65
C ASP A 133 -11.16 -7.94 -0.20
N ASP A 134 -12.13 -7.91 -1.10
CA ASP A 134 -13.47 -8.48 -0.91
C ASP A 134 -13.54 -9.77 -1.72
N TYR A 135 -13.66 -10.90 -1.03
CA TYR A 135 -13.72 -12.25 -1.62
C TYR A 135 -15.16 -12.78 -1.79
N GLU A 136 -16.15 -12.09 -1.27
CA GLU A 136 -17.55 -12.55 -1.28
C GLU A 136 -18.48 -11.64 -2.08
N GLY A 137 -18.00 -10.47 -2.52
CA GLY A 137 -18.84 -9.50 -3.22
C GLY A 137 -19.91 -8.88 -2.32
N LYS A 138 -19.75 -8.94 -0.99
CA LYS A 138 -20.71 -8.39 -0.03
C LYS A 138 -20.90 -6.89 -0.22
N HIS A 139 -19.82 -6.18 -0.54
CA HIS A 139 -19.89 -4.73 -0.70
C HIS A 139 -20.35 -4.33 -2.09
N THR A 140 -19.77 -4.89 -3.15
CA THR A 140 -20.31 -4.80 -4.51
C THR A 140 -19.26 -5.30 -5.53
N ASN A 141 -19.67 -5.53 -6.77
CA ASN A 141 -18.77 -5.87 -7.85
C ASN A 141 -18.48 -4.64 -8.73
N ILE A 142 -17.44 -4.72 -9.54
CA ILE A 142 -16.98 -3.63 -10.42
C ILE A 142 -18.11 -3.07 -11.30
N GLN A 143 -18.98 -3.91 -11.81
CA GLN A 143 -20.08 -3.49 -12.68
C GLN A 143 -21.08 -2.61 -11.93
N LYS A 144 -21.50 -3.02 -10.72
CA LYS A 144 -22.41 -2.24 -9.87
C LYS A 144 -21.78 -0.92 -9.42
N ILE A 145 -20.48 -0.94 -9.07
CA ILE A 145 -19.74 0.29 -8.75
C ILE A 145 -19.79 1.25 -9.95
N LYS A 146 -19.44 0.76 -11.13
CA LYS A 146 -19.47 1.56 -12.36
C LYS A 146 -20.86 2.16 -12.62
N GLU A 147 -21.92 1.37 -12.51
CA GLU A 147 -23.29 1.85 -12.68
C GLU A 147 -23.66 2.95 -11.69
N THR A 148 -23.24 2.81 -10.44
CA THR A 148 -23.45 3.84 -9.39
C THR A 148 -22.68 5.13 -9.71
N LEU A 149 -21.43 5.00 -10.19
CA LEU A 149 -20.62 6.13 -10.61
C LEU A 149 -21.18 6.84 -11.85
N ASP A 150 -21.65 6.08 -12.85
CA ASP A 150 -22.26 6.63 -14.06
C ASP A 150 -23.55 7.42 -13.77
N LYS A 151 -24.29 7.02 -12.74
CA LYS A 151 -25.47 7.75 -12.25
C LYS A 151 -25.12 9.00 -11.43
N GLY A 152 -23.86 9.20 -11.08
CA GLY A 152 -23.43 10.29 -10.21
C GLY A 152 -23.77 10.10 -8.72
N ASN A 153 -24.16 8.88 -8.30
CA ASN A 153 -24.55 8.56 -6.93
C ASN A 153 -23.32 8.28 -6.04
N TYR A 154 -22.43 9.24 -5.94
CA TYR A 154 -21.24 9.14 -5.08
C TYR A 154 -20.73 10.50 -4.63
N THR A 155 -19.92 10.49 -3.58
CA THR A 155 -19.08 11.63 -3.19
C THR A 155 -17.62 11.18 -3.14
N THR A 156 -16.71 12.11 -3.39
CA THR A 156 -15.26 11.81 -3.41
C THR A 156 -14.44 13.02 -2.96
N SER A 157 -13.33 12.77 -2.27
CA SER A 157 -12.36 13.80 -1.91
C SER A 157 -11.38 14.15 -3.02
N PHE A 158 -11.40 13.44 -4.15
CA PHE A 158 -10.54 13.78 -5.28
C PHE A 158 -10.98 15.10 -5.93
N ARG A 159 -9.99 15.94 -6.29
CA ARG A 159 -10.25 17.22 -6.96
C ARG A 159 -10.94 17.02 -8.32
N ILE A 160 -10.49 16.03 -9.09
CA ILE A 160 -11.16 15.56 -10.30
C ILE A 160 -12.09 14.44 -9.84
N LYS A 161 -13.39 14.72 -9.92
CA LYS A 161 -14.43 13.79 -9.44
C LYS A 161 -14.70 12.63 -10.40
N GLU A 162 -14.27 12.73 -11.64
CA GLU A 162 -14.42 11.71 -12.66
C GLU A 162 -13.42 10.58 -12.43
N TYR A 163 -13.86 9.36 -12.74
CA TYR A 163 -13.00 8.17 -12.73
C TYR A 163 -12.50 7.86 -14.13
N THR A 164 -11.40 7.12 -14.22
CA THR A 164 -10.90 6.54 -15.46
C THR A 164 -11.17 5.04 -15.47
N LEU A 165 -11.82 4.53 -16.53
CA LEU A 165 -12.01 3.10 -16.74
C LEU A 165 -10.85 2.55 -17.57
N ILE A 166 -10.16 1.53 -17.04
CA ILE A 166 -9.02 0.90 -17.69
C ILE A 166 -9.25 -0.62 -17.72
N GLY A 167 -8.87 -1.28 -18.82
CA GLY A 167 -8.93 -2.73 -18.91
C GLY A 167 -9.78 -3.24 -20.07
N SER A 168 -10.23 -4.47 -19.96
CA SER A 168 -11.08 -5.16 -20.93
C SER A 168 -11.82 -6.31 -20.26
N GLU A 169 -12.84 -6.85 -20.91
CA GLU A 169 -13.56 -8.03 -20.40
C GLU A 169 -12.65 -9.23 -20.11
N LYS A 170 -11.61 -9.43 -20.94
CA LYS A 170 -10.67 -10.55 -20.81
C LYS A 170 -9.69 -10.36 -19.64
N LYS A 171 -9.22 -9.11 -19.41
CA LYS A 171 -8.19 -8.80 -18.39
C LYS A 171 -8.80 -8.29 -17.07
N GLY A 172 -10.11 -8.09 -17.02
CA GLY A 172 -10.77 -7.39 -15.95
C GLY A 172 -10.77 -5.87 -16.14
N TRP A 173 -11.68 -5.21 -15.46
CA TRP A 173 -11.83 -3.76 -15.46
C TRP A 173 -11.24 -3.16 -14.19
N SER A 174 -10.72 -1.95 -14.30
CA SER A 174 -10.23 -1.13 -13.19
C SER A 174 -10.85 0.25 -13.26
N LEU A 175 -11.36 0.73 -12.14
CA LEU A 175 -11.88 2.08 -11.94
C LEU A 175 -10.81 2.85 -11.15
N GLN A 176 -10.32 3.96 -11.69
CA GLN A 176 -9.25 4.74 -11.09
C GLN A 176 -9.69 6.17 -10.80
N PHE A 177 -9.53 6.61 -9.56
CA PHE A 177 -9.62 8.00 -9.13
C PHE A 177 -8.23 8.55 -8.81
N GLY A 178 -7.99 9.81 -9.20
CA GLY A 178 -6.68 10.44 -9.07
C GLY A 178 -5.71 10.04 -10.17
N SER A 179 -4.47 10.49 -10.07
CA SER A 179 -3.42 10.25 -11.05
C SER A 179 -2.13 9.81 -10.38
N HIS A 180 -1.19 9.25 -11.15
CA HIS A 180 0.14 8.87 -10.67
C HIS A 180 0.98 10.06 -10.17
N LYS A 181 0.59 11.30 -10.47
CA LYS A 181 1.23 12.54 -9.97
C LYS A 181 0.61 13.04 -8.67
N SER A 182 -0.57 12.53 -8.31
CA SER A 182 -1.29 12.92 -7.09
C SER A 182 -0.66 12.30 -5.85
N THR A 183 -0.87 12.92 -4.69
CA THR A 183 -0.43 12.36 -3.40
C THR A 183 -1.30 11.22 -2.92
N GLN A 184 -2.46 11.01 -3.55
CA GLN A 184 -3.34 9.87 -3.31
C GLN A 184 -4.02 9.41 -4.59
N MET A 185 -4.30 8.11 -4.67
CA MET A 185 -5.02 7.47 -5.78
C MET A 185 -5.82 6.29 -5.24
N LEU A 186 -7.00 6.06 -5.79
CA LEU A 186 -7.81 4.87 -5.52
C LEU A 186 -7.99 4.09 -6.79
N VAL A 187 -7.70 2.80 -6.76
CA VAL A 187 -7.93 1.87 -7.87
C VAL A 187 -8.82 0.74 -7.36
N ILE A 188 -9.96 0.53 -8.00
CA ILE A 188 -10.87 -0.59 -7.70
C ILE A 188 -10.88 -1.50 -8.91
N TYR A 189 -10.56 -2.78 -8.72
CA TYR A 189 -10.41 -3.69 -9.83
C TYR A 189 -10.75 -5.15 -9.53
N ASP A 190 -11.06 -5.89 -10.61
CA ASP A 190 -11.27 -7.33 -10.59
C ASP A 190 -9.92 -8.06 -10.40
N LYS A 191 -9.59 -8.31 -9.13
CA LYS A 191 -8.32 -8.96 -8.74
C LYS A 191 -8.29 -10.42 -9.16
N LEU A 192 -9.46 -11.10 -9.20
CA LEU A 192 -9.54 -12.48 -9.67
C LEU A 192 -9.08 -12.58 -11.13
N LYS A 193 -9.67 -11.77 -12.02
CA LYS A 193 -9.27 -11.74 -13.44
C LYS A 193 -7.82 -11.32 -13.63
N GLU A 194 -7.34 -10.37 -12.83
CA GLU A 194 -5.94 -9.96 -12.87
C GLU A 194 -5.01 -11.12 -12.53
N GLN A 195 -5.29 -11.92 -11.49
CA GLN A 195 -4.49 -13.08 -11.11
C GLN A 195 -4.56 -14.20 -12.17
N LEU A 196 -5.74 -14.53 -12.63
CA LEU A 196 -5.94 -15.54 -13.70
C LEU A 196 -5.22 -15.13 -14.99
N SER A 197 -5.21 -13.84 -15.34
CA SER A 197 -4.49 -13.35 -16.53
C SER A 197 -2.97 -13.46 -16.43
N LYS A 198 -2.44 -13.57 -15.22
CA LYS A 198 -1.00 -13.82 -14.93
C LYS A 198 -0.66 -15.31 -14.86
N GLY A 199 -1.65 -16.20 -14.99
CA GLY A 199 -1.49 -17.65 -14.90
C GLY A 199 -1.41 -18.16 -13.46
N ASN A 200 -1.81 -17.37 -12.48
CA ASN A 200 -1.85 -17.80 -11.09
C ASN A 200 -3.10 -18.67 -10.84
N GLU A 201 -2.92 -19.75 -10.06
CA GLU A 201 -4.04 -20.52 -9.54
C GLU A 201 -4.72 -19.75 -8.40
N VAL A 202 -6.04 -19.64 -8.45
CA VAL A 202 -6.86 -18.90 -7.47
C VAL A 202 -8.03 -19.79 -7.07
N ASN A 203 -8.22 -19.96 -5.77
CA ASN A 203 -9.29 -20.79 -5.22
C ASN A 203 -10.59 -20.01 -4.90
N GLN A 204 -10.61 -18.70 -5.15
CA GLN A 204 -11.76 -17.83 -4.92
C GLN A 204 -12.61 -17.72 -6.19
N ASP A 205 -13.93 -17.71 -6.03
CA ASP A 205 -14.89 -17.46 -7.11
C ASP A 205 -15.12 -15.96 -7.36
N PHE A 206 -14.77 -15.13 -6.37
CA PHE A 206 -14.91 -13.69 -6.43
C PHE A 206 -13.72 -13.01 -5.74
N TRP A 207 -13.21 -11.93 -6.31
CA TRP A 207 -12.17 -11.12 -5.69
C TRP A 207 -12.13 -9.72 -6.30
N THR A 208 -12.72 -8.76 -5.59
CA THR A 208 -12.55 -7.34 -5.90
C THR A 208 -11.56 -6.72 -4.93
N ARG A 209 -10.62 -5.92 -5.44
CA ARG A 209 -9.66 -5.17 -4.62
C ARG A 209 -9.92 -3.68 -4.71
N TYR A 210 -9.91 -3.03 -3.55
CA TYR A 210 -9.90 -1.58 -3.39
C TYR A 210 -8.49 -1.18 -2.92
N GLU A 211 -7.69 -0.63 -3.82
CA GLU A 211 -6.29 -0.27 -3.54
C GLU A 211 -6.15 1.24 -3.39
N MET A 212 -5.86 1.67 -2.17
CA MET A 212 -5.55 3.06 -1.83
C MET A 212 -4.04 3.25 -1.87
N ARG A 213 -3.59 4.14 -2.73
CA ARG A 213 -2.18 4.53 -2.84
C ARG A 213 -1.97 5.90 -2.24
N PHE A 214 -1.04 5.99 -1.29
CA PHE A 214 -0.59 7.23 -0.67
C PHE A 214 0.85 7.50 -1.04
N MET A 215 1.18 8.76 -1.37
CA MET A 215 2.52 9.16 -1.79
C MET A 215 2.95 10.43 -1.05
N LYS A 216 4.28 10.61 -0.90
CA LYS A 216 4.91 11.79 -0.31
C LYS A 216 4.37 12.06 1.11
N GLU A 217 4.03 13.32 1.41
CA GLU A 217 3.47 13.76 2.69
C GLU A 217 2.22 12.99 3.13
N LYS A 218 1.40 12.54 2.17
CA LYS A 218 0.21 11.75 2.51
C LYS A 218 0.59 10.35 3.01
N ALA A 219 1.59 9.71 2.40
CA ALA A 219 2.11 8.43 2.87
C ALA A 219 2.70 8.56 4.28
N TYR A 220 3.51 9.59 4.52
CA TYR A 220 4.07 9.89 5.83
C TYR A 220 2.99 10.05 6.90
N ASN A 221 1.97 10.89 6.64
CA ASN A 221 0.89 11.13 7.58
C ASN A 221 0.06 9.87 7.88
N VAL A 222 -0.23 9.05 6.87
CA VAL A 222 -0.95 7.78 7.07
C VAL A 222 -0.13 6.81 7.92
N VAL A 223 1.18 6.69 7.66
CA VAL A 223 2.06 5.82 8.46
C VAL A 223 2.14 6.32 9.91
N LEU A 224 2.29 7.63 10.16
CA LEU A 224 2.30 8.18 11.51
C LEU A 224 0.99 7.90 12.25
N ASN A 225 -0.16 8.11 11.61
CA ASN A 225 -1.45 7.78 12.23
C ASN A 225 -1.56 6.29 12.58
N ILE A 226 -1.04 5.39 11.74
CA ILE A 226 -1.02 3.95 12.06
C ILE A 226 -0.13 3.67 13.28
N ILE A 227 1.03 4.30 13.38
CA ILE A 227 1.93 4.18 14.53
C ILE A 227 1.25 4.69 15.82
N GLU A 228 0.60 5.85 15.75
CA GLU A 228 -0.01 6.50 16.91
C GLU A 228 -1.24 5.76 17.46
N HIS A 229 -2.02 5.14 16.58
CA HIS A 229 -3.27 4.47 16.98
C HIS A 229 -3.07 2.99 17.34
N ASP A 230 -1.85 2.48 17.19
CA ASP A 230 -1.57 1.05 17.32
C ASP A 230 -2.49 0.20 16.40
N MET A 231 -2.50 -1.11 16.53
CA MET A 231 -3.37 -1.97 15.69
C MET A 231 -4.85 -1.95 16.10
N THR A 232 -5.13 -1.43 17.30
CA THR A 232 -6.51 -1.25 17.79
C THR A 232 -7.22 -0.16 16.99
N GLY A 233 -8.18 -0.54 16.17
CA GLY A 233 -8.93 0.42 15.34
C GLY A 233 -8.32 0.68 13.96
N LEU A 234 -7.22 -0.01 13.58
CA LEU A 234 -6.62 0.11 12.26
C LEU A 234 -7.64 -0.11 11.14
N SER A 235 -8.48 -1.14 11.25
CA SER A 235 -9.52 -1.41 10.26
C SER A 235 -10.46 -0.22 10.10
N ASN A 236 -10.98 0.33 11.20
CA ASN A 236 -11.87 1.50 11.16
C ASN A 236 -11.19 2.71 10.54
N TYR A 237 -9.92 2.95 10.87
CA TYR A 237 -9.13 4.03 10.27
C TYR A 237 -8.99 3.85 8.75
N ILE A 238 -8.65 2.65 8.29
CA ILE A 238 -8.47 2.36 6.86
C ILE A 238 -9.80 2.41 6.10
N TYR A 239 -10.89 1.88 6.67
CA TYR A 239 -12.23 2.05 6.10
C TYR A 239 -12.63 3.53 6.04
N GLY A 240 -12.33 4.32 7.07
CA GLY A 240 -12.54 5.77 7.06
C GLY A 240 -11.79 6.48 5.94
N LEU A 241 -10.55 6.06 5.65
CA LEU A 241 -9.78 6.58 4.51
C LEU A 241 -10.43 6.23 3.18
N LEU A 242 -10.86 4.97 2.98
CA LEU A 242 -11.56 4.56 1.77
C LEU A 242 -12.86 5.35 1.61
N TYR A 243 -13.64 5.48 2.67
CA TYR A 243 -14.90 6.22 2.67
C TYR A 243 -14.72 7.70 2.30
N ALA A 244 -13.67 8.33 2.85
CA ALA A 244 -13.30 9.69 2.48
C ALA A 244 -12.87 9.82 1.01
N MET A 245 -12.22 8.80 0.45
CA MET A 245 -11.84 8.78 -0.96
C MET A 245 -13.02 8.56 -1.90
N LEU A 246 -13.93 7.66 -1.53
CA LEU A 246 -15.11 7.30 -2.33
C LEU A 246 -16.23 6.79 -1.44
N ASP A 247 -17.32 7.53 -1.39
CA ASP A 247 -18.57 7.16 -0.74
C ASP A 247 -19.64 6.92 -1.82
N LEU A 248 -20.04 5.65 -1.97
CA LEU A 248 -21.08 5.22 -2.90
C LEU A 248 -22.43 5.33 -2.22
N LYS A 249 -23.37 6.03 -2.85
CA LYS A 249 -24.72 6.24 -2.33
C LYS A 249 -25.70 5.28 -2.96
N LYS A 250 -26.63 4.75 -2.17
CA LYS A 250 -27.77 4.01 -2.70
C LYS A 250 -28.65 4.92 -3.56
N ASP A 251 -29.27 4.37 -4.61
CA ASP A 251 -30.31 5.07 -5.35
C ASP A 251 -31.40 5.52 -4.36
N ASN A 252 -31.62 6.81 -4.21
CA ASN A 252 -32.78 7.31 -3.50
C ASN A 252 -34.02 6.94 -4.32
N HIS A 253 -34.71 5.87 -3.95
CA HIS A 253 -36.11 5.70 -4.38
C HIS A 253 -36.86 6.87 -3.77
N TYR A 254 -37.19 7.86 -4.60
CA TYR A 254 -38.21 8.86 -4.24
C TYR A 254 -39.51 8.11 -3.93
N ASN A 255 -39.75 7.87 -2.65
CA ASN A 255 -41.13 7.66 -2.22
C ASN A 255 -41.81 9.04 -2.33
N GLU A 256 -42.92 9.10 -3.03
CA GLU A 256 -43.74 10.31 -3.24
C GLU A 256 -44.22 10.99 -1.94
N ASN A 257 -43.82 10.50 -0.78
CA ASN A 257 -44.12 11.04 0.54
C ASN A 257 -42.90 11.67 1.21
N ASN A 258 -42.28 12.66 0.58
CA ASN A 258 -41.42 13.69 1.17
C ASN A 258 -40.57 13.36 2.43
N ILE A 259 -39.94 12.19 2.52
CA ILE A 259 -38.91 11.93 3.55
C ILE A 259 -37.75 11.28 2.82
N SER A 260 -36.68 12.09 2.59
CA SER A 260 -35.41 11.58 2.09
C SER A 260 -34.64 10.91 3.23
N TYR A 261 -34.55 9.59 3.20
CA TYR A 261 -33.59 8.87 4.03
C TYR A 261 -32.36 8.59 3.16
N ALA A 262 -31.26 9.25 3.44
CA ALA A 262 -29.94 8.84 2.99
C ALA A 262 -29.52 7.67 3.90
N GLU A 263 -29.76 6.44 3.48
CA GLU A 263 -29.19 5.27 4.14
C GLU A 263 -27.76 5.10 3.64
N THR A 264 -26.82 5.25 4.55
CA THR A 264 -25.43 4.91 4.36
C THR A 264 -25.30 3.39 4.32
N ILE A 265 -24.48 2.86 3.45
CA ILE A 265 -24.16 1.42 3.44
C ILE A 265 -23.22 1.19 4.61
N ASP A 266 -23.70 0.54 5.68
CA ASP A 266 -22.87 0.03 6.76
C ASP A 266 -22.10 -1.21 6.32
#